data_e84ac1b7a4eb1e54bdace402ca5c6f3e
#
_entry.id   e84ac1b7a4eb1e54bdace402ca5c6f3e
#
_cell.length_a   1.000
_cell.length_b   1.000
_cell.length_c   1.000
_cell.angle_alpha   90.00
_cell.angle_beta   90.00
_cell.angle_gamma   90.00
#
_symmetry.space_group_name_H-M   'P 1'
#
loop_
_entity.id
_entity.type
_entity.pdbx_description
1 polymer ?
#
loop_
_entity_poly.entity_id
_entity_poly.type
_entity_poly.pdbx_seq_one_letter_code
_entity_poly.pdbx_strand_id
1 'polypeptide(L)'
;MSVAEIERTSKVGMPREKFTKKLREDLSVETSYIPNAQAIKIISNANSKVAILMIHGFTGSVASISPWVKTMAAFGFNVCAPLLPGHGTTWKNLNQTRWQDWFNSVEEEFKTLKVSHQKVFIAGFSMGGALALRLAQIYGNEVSGLILINPSIEDKRFIQKLVPVIKYFLPRTRRSARKNGTDVAAPNPPKHSYGVIPLKALASLQKLWKLVGQNLYLINQPLLLGISPQDHVVNPDSAQTLLRHINSVKVTQIEFPNSYHNVALDYDLEKLCTASRDFINEIAG
;
A
#
# COMPACT_ATOMS: atom_id res chain seq x y z
N MET A 1 -4.73 22.30 -26.92
CA MET A 1 -4.57 23.79 -26.91
C MET A 1 -3.14 24.12 -27.31
N SER A 2 -2.93 24.93 -28.34
CA SER A 2 -1.60 25.34 -28.78
C SER A 2 -1.07 26.46 -27.87
N VAL A 3 0.27 26.64 -27.83
CA VAL A 3 0.94 27.69 -27.04
C VAL A 3 0.38 29.10 -27.35
N ALA A 4 -0.12 29.31 -28.57
CA ALA A 4 -0.73 30.56 -29.02
C ALA A 4 -2.13 30.86 -28.42
N GLU A 5 -2.87 29.85 -27.97
CA GLU A 5 -4.18 30.02 -27.33
C GLU A 5 -4.04 30.40 -25.84
N ILE A 6 -2.95 29.98 -25.20
CA ILE A 6 -2.66 30.30 -23.80
C ILE A 6 -2.22 31.78 -23.63
N GLU A 7 -1.60 32.37 -24.66
CA GLU A 7 -1.15 33.74 -24.61
C GLU A 7 -2.29 34.78 -24.68
N ARG A 8 -3.48 34.43 -25.13
CA ARG A 8 -4.63 35.33 -25.24
C ARG A 8 -5.45 35.49 -23.95
N THR A 9 -5.23 34.71 -22.94
CA THR A 9 -6.04 34.74 -21.69
C THR A 9 -5.36 35.38 -20.48
N SER A 10 -4.16 35.96 -20.62
CA SER A 10 -3.46 36.62 -19.51
C SER A 10 -3.84 38.11 -19.37
N LYS A 11 -5.01 38.39 -18.81
CA LYS A 11 -5.30 39.66 -18.16
C LYS A 11 -5.25 39.52 -16.67
N VAL A 12 -4.06 39.48 -16.07
CA VAL A 12 -3.80 39.85 -14.66
C VAL A 12 -2.31 40.13 -14.50
N GLY A 13 -1.97 41.30 -14.00
CA GLY A 13 -0.69 41.98 -13.90
C GLY A 13 0.47 41.30 -13.19
N MET A 14 0.88 40.13 -13.63
CA MET A 14 2.10 39.47 -13.13
C MET A 14 3.23 39.68 -14.17
N PRO A 15 4.45 40.10 -13.77
CA PRO A 15 5.58 40.20 -14.66
C PRO A 15 5.84 38.92 -15.45
N ARG A 16 6.06 39.03 -16.76
CA ARG A 16 6.24 37.91 -17.70
C ARG A 16 7.27 36.84 -17.19
N GLU A 17 8.34 37.27 -16.53
CA GLU A 17 9.34 36.38 -15.93
C GLU A 17 8.81 35.56 -14.75
N LYS A 18 7.97 36.16 -13.91
CA LYS A 18 7.35 35.43 -12.78
C LYS A 18 6.29 34.44 -13.28
N PHE A 19 5.57 34.79 -14.34
CA PHE A 19 4.59 33.90 -14.97
C PHE A 19 5.27 32.75 -15.67
N THR A 20 6.34 32.96 -16.44
CA THR A 20 7.11 31.90 -17.10
C THR A 20 7.86 31.03 -16.08
N LYS A 21 8.36 31.60 -14.97
CA LYS A 21 8.97 30.83 -13.88
C LYS A 21 7.92 29.96 -13.17
N LYS A 22 6.75 30.52 -12.87
CA LYS A 22 5.63 29.78 -12.27
C LYS A 22 5.09 28.71 -13.22
N LEU A 23 4.96 29.00 -14.53
CA LEU A 23 4.58 28.01 -15.53
C LEU A 23 5.64 26.90 -15.68
N ARG A 24 6.93 27.23 -15.61
CA ARG A 24 8.02 26.23 -15.58
C ARG A 24 8.03 25.46 -14.27
N GLU A 25 7.71 26.09 -13.15
CA GLU A 25 7.55 25.40 -11.84
C GLU A 25 6.27 24.55 -11.81
N ASP A 26 5.19 24.98 -12.49
CA ASP A 26 3.94 24.22 -12.62
C ASP A 26 4.03 23.13 -13.71
N LEU A 27 4.82 23.34 -14.78
CA LEU A 27 5.12 22.36 -15.83
C LEU A 27 6.32 21.46 -15.48
N SER A 28 7.23 21.92 -14.64
CA SER A 28 8.18 21.11 -13.91
C SER A 28 7.52 20.57 -12.61
N VAL A 29 6.30 20.10 -12.69
CA VAL A 29 5.90 19.00 -11.84
C VAL A 29 6.88 17.89 -12.20
N GLU A 30 8.03 17.88 -11.51
CA GLU A 30 8.91 16.73 -11.48
C GLU A 30 7.98 15.56 -11.14
N THR A 31 7.55 14.86 -12.15
CA THR A 31 7.08 13.49 -12.03
C THR A 31 8.30 12.69 -11.64
N SER A 32 8.83 12.96 -10.43
CA SER A 32 9.90 12.16 -9.83
C SER A 32 9.24 10.84 -9.45
N TYR A 33 8.99 10.01 -10.47
CA TYR A 33 8.58 8.65 -10.24
C TYR A 33 9.67 7.94 -9.44
N ILE A 34 9.25 7.28 -8.39
CA ILE A 34 10.11 6.30 -7.74
C ILE A 34 10.40 5.23 -8.81
N PRO A 35 11.66 4.85 -9.03
CA PRO A 35 11.99 3.81 -10.01
C PRO A 35 11.16 2.54 -9.77
N ASN A 36 10.65 1.94 -10.83
CA ASN A 36 9.82 0.72 -10.79
C ASN A 36 8.54 0.85 -9.95
N ALA A 37 8.02 2.07 -9.81
CA ALA A 37 6.81 2.34 -9.02
C ALA A 37 5.51 1.90 -9.70
N GLN A 38 5.52 1.69 -11.03
CA GLN A 38 4.35 1.45 -11.87
C GLN A 38 3.57 0.21 -11.42
N ALA A 39 2.28 0.21 -11.72
CA ALA A 39 1.42 -0.97 -11.53
C ALA A 39 2.00 -2.19 -12.27
N ILE A 40 1.85 -3.36 -11.67
CA ILE A 40 2.24 -4.64 -12.27
C ILE A 40 0.97 -5.49 -12.44
N LYS A 41 0.75 -5.97 -13.67
CA LYS A 41 -0.29 -6.93 -13.96
C LYS A 41 0.32 -8.05 -14.82
N ILE A 42 0.34 -9.27 -14.29
CA ILE A 42 0.93 -10.43 -14.94
C ILE A 42 -0.12 -11.54 -14.97
N ILE A 43 -0.42 -12.01 -16.17
CA ILE A 43 -1.25 -13.20 -16.41
C ILE A 43 -0.28 -14.34 -16.70
N SER A 44 0.08 -15.10 -15.67
CA SER A 44 1.01 -16.24 -15.80
C SER A 44 0.33 -17.47 -16.40
N ASN A 45 -0.99 -17.62 -16.19
CA ASN A 45 -1.78 -18.70 -16.72
C ASN A 45 -3.19 -18.19 -17.06
N ALA A 46 -3.49 -18.08 -18.36
CA ALA A 46 -4.78 -17.59 -18.85
C ALA A 46 -5.98 -18.47 -18.42
N ASN A 47 -5.75 -19.75 -18.13
CA ASN A 47 -6.77 -20.70 -17.68
C ASN A 47 -6.88 -20.77 -16.16
N SER A 48 -6.02 -20.07 -15.40
CA SER A 48 -6.08 -20.08 -13.95
C SER A 48 -7.40 -19.49 -13.46
N LYS A 49 -8.00 -20.17 -12.50
CA LYS A 49 -9.18 -19.68 -11.78
C LYS A 49 -8.82 -18.90 -10.51
N VAL A 50 -7.52 -18.74 -10.25
CA VAL A 50 -6.97 -18.07 -9.06
C VAL A 50 -6.23 -16.81 -9.47
N ALA A 51 -6.52 -15.70 -8.78
CA ALA A 51 -5.76 -14.45 -8.90
C ALA A 51 -5.41 -13.87 -7.53
N ILE A 52 -4.39 -13.03 -7.51
CA ILE A 52 -3.92 -12.32 -6.32
C ILE A 52 -3.93 -10.81 -6.59
N LEU A 53 -4.68 -10.06 -5.79
CA LEU A 53 -4.58 -8.60 -5.70
C LEU A 53 -3.54 -8.25 -4.62
N MET A 54 -2.46 -7.56 -4.98
CA MET A 54 -1.34 -7.27 -4.09
C MET A 54 -1.21 -5.76 -3.85
N ILE A 55 -1.32 -5.32 -2.60
CA ILE A 55 -1.50 -3.92 -2.23
C ILE A 55 -0.29 -3.42 -1.43
N HIS A 56 0.39 -2.38 -1.94
CA HIS A 56 1.56 -1.78 -1.29
C HIS A 56 1.22 -0.87 -0.10
N GLY A 57 2.26 -0.47 0.66
CA GLY A 57 2.14 0.35 1.87
C GLY A 57 2.11 1.87 1.62
N PHE A 58 1.80 2.62 2.69
CA PHE A 58 1.76 4.08 2.72
C PHE A 58 3.12 4.69 2.40
N THR A 59 3.13 5.78 1.61
CA THR A 59 4.31 6.45 1.08
C THR A 59 5.20 5.60 0.16
N GLY A 60 4.87 4.33 0.00
CA GLY A 60 5.54 3.40 -0.89
C GLY A 60 5.01 3.45 -2.32
N SER A 61 5.29 2.39 -3.05
CA SER A 61 4.79 2.13 -4.40
C SER A 61 4.85 0.63 -4.67
N VAL A 62 4.50 0.20 -5.87
CA VAL A 62 4.63 -1.22 -6.25
C VAL A 62 6.09 -1.69 -6.16
N ALA A 63 7.08 -0.79 -6.32
CA ALA A 63 8.49 -1.12 -6.11
C ALA A 63 8.76 -1.75 -4.73
N SER A 64 7.99 -1.38 -3.70
CA SER A 64 8.16 -1.90 -2.33
C SER A 64 7.76 -3.37 -2.16
N ILE A 65 6.94 -3.91 -3.07
CA ILE A 65 6.46 -5.29 -3.05
C ILE A 65 6.78 -6.05 -4.34
N SER A 66 7.47 -5.41 -5.28
CA SER A 66 7.73 -5.96 -6.61
C SER A 66 8.43 -7.33 -6.61
N PRO A 67 9.43 -7.62 -5.75
CA PRO A 67 10.02 -8.97 -5.69
C PRO A 67 8.98 -10.03 -5.31
N TRP A 68 8.14 -9.76 -4.31
CA TRP A 68 7.05 -10.67 -3.92
C TRP A 68 6.05 -10.87 -5.07
N VAL A 69 5.58 -9.79 -5.72
CA VAL A 69 4.66 -9.84 -6.88
C VAL A 69 5.23 -10.71 -7.99
N LYS A 70 6.50 -10.49 -8.37
CA LYS A 70 7.16 -11.24 -9.47
C LYS A 70 7.35 -12.71 -9.12
N THR A 71 7.69 -13.02 -7.87
CA THR A 71 7.84 -14.41 -7.42
C THR A 71 6.50 -15.13 -7.42
N MET A 72 5.40 -14.48 -6.98
CA MET A 72 4.07 -15.10 -7.05
C MET A 72 3.64 -15.36 -8.51
N ALA A 73 3.96 -14.44 -9.43
CA ALA A 73 3.74 -14.67 -10.86
C ALA A 73 4.61 -15.83 -11.39
N ALA A 74 5.87 -15.95 -10.97
CA ALA A 74 6.74 -17.06 -11.34
C ALA A 74 6.24 -18.42 -10.82
N PHE A 75 5.49 -18.44 -9.72
CA PHE A 75 4.79 -19.64 -9.23
C PHE A 75 3.53 -19.97 -10.06
N GLY A 76 3.20 -19.19 -11.09
CA GLY A 76 2.07 -19.45 -11.99
C GLY A 76 0.76 -18.75 -11.60
N PHE A 77 0.75 -17.90 -10.56
CA PHE A 77 -0.44 -17.14 -10.22
C PHE A 77 -0.65 -15.94 -11.13
N ASN A 78 -1.91 -15.62 -11.43
CA ASN A 78 -2.27 -14.33 -12.01
C ASN A 78 -2.22 -13.27 -10.93
N VAL A 79 -1.46 -12.20 -11.14
CA VAL A 79 -1.22 -11.17 -10.12
C VAL A 79 -1.55 -9.77 -10.65
N CYS A 80 -2.16 -8.96 -9.79
CA CYS A 80 -2.41 -7.55 -10.03
C CYS A 80 -1.92 -6.75 -8.81
N ALA A 81 -1.01 -5.81 -9.05
CA ALA A 81 -0.50 -4.89 -8.03
C ALA A 81 -0.68 -3.46 -8.53
N PRO A 82 -1.82 -2.79 -8.19
CA PRO A 82 -2.07 -1.42 -8.61
C PRO A 82 -1.13 -0.43 -7.93
N LEU A 83 -0.77 0.64 -8.64
CA LEU A 83 -0.16 1.82 -8.03
C LEU A 83 -1.29 2.69 -7.47
N LEU A 84 -1.33 2.86 -6.16
CA LEU A 84 -2.37 3.63 -5.50
C LEU A 84 -2.27 5.13 -5.85
N PRO A 85 -3.39 5.85 -6.01
CA PRO A 85 -3.40 7.29 -6.31
C PRO A 85 -2.49 8.10 -5.40
N GLY A 86 -1.72 9.01 -6.01
CA GLY A 86 -0.76 9.87 -5.32
C GLY A 86 0.55 9.22 -4.88
N HIS A 87 0.65 7.88 -4.92
CA HIS A 87 1.86 7.14 -4.58
C HIS A 87 2.83 7.04 -5.78
N GLY A 88 4.08 6.69 -5.51
CA GLY A 88 5.10 6.52 -6.56
C GLY A 88 5.57 7.82 -7.23
N THR A 89 5.03 8.96 -6.89
CA THR A 89 5.31 10.28 -7.49
C THR A 89 5.99 11.22 -6.48
N THR A 90 5.25 12.19 -5.96
CA THR A 90 5.73 13.12 -4.93
C THR A 90 4.88 13.06 -3.67
N TRP A 91 5.45 13.42 -2.52
CA TRP A 91 4.68 13.55 -1.28
C TRP A 91 3.56 14.60 -1.38
N LYS A 92 3.71 15.60 -2.25
CA LYS A 92 2.68 16.63 -2.51
C LYS A 92 1.46 16.02 -3.17
N ASN A 93 1.67 15.17 -4.17
CA ASN A 93 0.58 14.44 -4.86
C ASN A 93 -0.13 13.50 -3.88
N LEU A 94 0.62 12.74 -3.08
CA LEU A 94 0.03 11.88 -2.05
C LEU A 94 -0.81 12.68 -1.03
N ASN A 95 -0.36 13.89 -0.68
CA ASN A 95 -1.07 14.75 0.28
C ASN A 95 -2.40 15.31 -0.26
N GLN A 96 -2.65 15.21 -1.57
CA GLN A 96 -3.92 15.56 -2.21
C GLN A 96 -4.93 14.41 -2.20
N THR A 97 -4.46 13.16 -2.07
CA THR A 97 -5.30 11.97 -2.06
C THR A 97 -5.77 11.59 -0.65
N ARG A 98 -6.80 10.76 -0.59
CA ARG A 98 -7.45 10.28 0.62
C ARG A 98 -7.57 8.76 0.57
N TRP A 99 -7.86 8.14 1.71
CA TRP A 99 -8.00 6.69 1.81
C TRP A 99 -9.11 6.14 0.88
N GLN A 100 -10.13 6.93 0.60
CA GLN A 100 -11.19 6.56 -0.35
C GLN A 100 -10.66 6.39 -1.77
N ASP A 101 -9.77 7.29 -2.21
CA ASP A 101 -9.15 7.21 -3.53
C ASP A 101 -8.32 5.93 -3.66
N TRP A 102 -7.58 5.58 -2.61
CA TRP A 102 -6.79 4.34 -2.56
C TRP A 102 -7.67 3.11 -2.53
N PHE A 103 -8.74 3.17 -1.72
CA PHE A 103 -9.71 2.07 -1.63
C PHE A 103 -10.44 1.85 -2.95
N ASN A 104 -10.96 2.90 -3.59
CA ASN A 104 -11.64 2.79 -4.88
C ASN A 104 -10.75 2.15 -5.95
N SER A 105 -9.46 2.53 -5.98
CA SER A 105 -8.50 1.94 -6.93
C SER A 105 -8.31 0.42 -6.72
N VAL A 106 -8.20 -0.05 -5.48
CA VAL A 106 -8.08 -1.49 -5.20
C VAL A 106 -9.41 -2.23 -5.38
N GLU A 107 -10.52 -1.57 -5.10
CA GLU A 107 -11.87 -2.11 -5.31
C GLU A 107 -12.17 -2.36 -6.80
N GLU A 108 -11.80 -1.43 -7.68
CA GLU A 108 -11.95 -1.57 -9.13
C GLU A 108 -11.13 -2.76 -9.66
N GLU A 109 -9.89 -2.91 -9.21
CA GLU A 109 -9.05 -4.05 -9.59
C GLU A 109 -9.59 -5.37 -9.03
N PHE A 110 -10.09 -5.39 -7.80
CA PHE A 110 -10.74 -6.57 -7.22
C PHE A 110 -11.95 -7.00 -8.05
N LYS A 111 -12.86 -6.07 -8.39
CA LYS A 111 -14.02 -6.35 -9.25
C LYS A 111 -13.60 -6.89 -10.63
N THR A 112 -12.56 -6.29 -11.22
CA THR A 112 -12.01 -6.74 -12.51
C THR A 112 -11.50 -8.18 -12.43
N LEU A 113 -10.76 -8.54 -11.37
CA LEU A 113 -10.28 -9.89 -11.16
C LEU A 113 -11.43 -10.88 -10.93
N LYS A 114 -12.47 -10.49 -10.22
CA LYS A 114 -13.66 -11.34 -9.96
C LYS A 114 -14.43 -11.69 -11.22
N VAL A 115 -14.40 -10.88 -12.27
CA VAL A 115 -15.05 -11.19 -13.56
C VAL A 115 -14.43 -12.44 -14.21
N SER A 116 -13.12 -12.64 -14.06
CA SER A 116 -12.36 -13.68 -14.77
C SER A 116 -11.83 -14.81 -13.89
N HIS A 117 -11.90 -14.66 -12.56
CA HIS A 117 -11.37 -15.64 -11.62
C HIS A 117 -12.40 -16.06 -10.57
N GLN A 118 -12.46 -17.34 -10.29
CA GLN A 118 -13.35 -17.90 -9.26
C GLN A 118 -12.86 -17.60 -7.85
N LYS A 119 -11.53 -17.64 -7.64
CA LYS A 119 -10.88 -17.37 -6.37
C LYS A 119 -9.95 -16.17 -6.49
N VAL A 120 -10.22 -15.13 -5.69
CA VAL A 120 -9.38 -13.94 -5.62
C VAL A 120 -8.88 -13.79 -4.18
N PHE A 121 -7.57 -13.92 -4.03
CA PHE A 121 -6.86 -13.65 -2.78
C PHE A 121 -6.42 -12.20 -2.75
N ILE A 122 -6.36 -11.60 -1.55
CA ILE A 122 -5.89 -10.23 -1.38
C ILE A 122 -4.67 -10.26 -0.46
N ALA A 123 -3.54 -9.78 -0.99
CA ALA A 123 -2.29 -9.65 -0.26
C ALA A 123 -2.00 -8.18 0.03
N GLY A 124 -1.82 -7.82 1.30
CA GLY A 124 -1.62 -6.45 1.73
C GLY A 124 -0.39 -6.26 2.61
N PHE A 125 0.48 -5.32 2.24
CA PHE A 125 1.63 -4.91 3.03
C PHE A 125 1.34 -3.60 3.76
N SER A 126 1.55 -3.56 5.09
CA SER A 126 1.41 -2.34 5.90
C SER A 126 0.01 -1.68 5.72
N MET A 127 -0.11 -0.44 5.23
CA MET A 127 -1.39 0.18 4.86
C MET A 127 -2.19 -0.68 3.89
N GLY A 128 -1.53 -1.37 2.96
CA GLY A 128 -2.19 -2.31 2.05
C GLY A 128 -2.96 -3.39 2.79
N GLY A 129 -2.51 -3.79 3.98
CA GLY A 129 -3.24 -4.69 4.89
C GLY A 129 -4.56 -4.09 5.38
N ALA A 130 -4.59 -2.79 5.73
CA ALA A 130 -5.84 -2.12 6.10
C ALA A 130 -6.83 -2.02 4.93
N LEU A 131 -6.34 -1.78 3.71
CA LEU A 131 -7.16 -1.77 2.49
C LEU A 131 -7.70 -3.17 2.17
N ALA A 132 -6.87 -4.21 2.32
CA ALA A 132 -7.27 -5.61 2.15
C ALA A 132 -8.37 -6.01 3.14
N LEU A 133 -8.21 -5.65 4.41
CA LEU A 133 -9.24 -5.86 5.44
C LEU A 133 -10.54 -5.12 5.09
N ARG A 134 -10.45 -3.87 4.61
CA ARG A 134 -11.64 -3.11 4.20
C ARG A 134 -12.36 -3.77 3.04
N LEU A 135 -11.66 -4.30 2.04
CA LEU A 135 -12.27 -5.09 0.96
C LEU A 135 -12.98 -6.33 1.52
N ALA A 136 -12.30 -7.10 2.39
CA ALA A 136 -12.89 -8.29 3.00
C ALA A 136 -14.12 -7.98 3.85
N GLN A 137 -14.16 -6.84 4.55
CA GLN A 137 -15.33 -6.39 5.30
C GLN A 137 -16.54 -6.09 4.41
N ILE A 138 -16.31 -5.61 3.18
CA ILE A 138 -17.39 -5.24 2.25
C ILE A 138 -17.84 -6.44 1.43
N TYR A 139 -16.88 -7.23 0.91
CA TYR A 139 -17.13 -8.29 -0.05
C TYR A 139 -17.27 -9.68 0.58
N GLY A 140 -17.01 -9.81 1.88
CA GLY A 140 -17.23 -11.07 2.61
C GLY A 140 -16.62 -12.28 1.89
N ASN A 141 -17.44 -13.28 1.64
CA ASN A 141 -17.02 -14.56 1.04
C ASN A 141 -16.57 -14.47 -0.43
N GLU A 142 -16.71 -13.33 -1.08
CA GLU A 142 -16.12 -13.12 -2.41
C GLU A 142 -14.59 -13.02 -2.36
N VAL A 143 -14.03 -12.67 -1.20
CA VAL A 143 -12.59 -12.71 -0.92
C VAL A 143 -12.22 -14.11 -0.45
N SER A 144 -11.42 -14.83 -1.22
CA SER A 144 -11.08 -16.23 -0.97
C SER A 144 -10.11 -16.44 0.19
N GLY A 145 -9.29 -15.43 0.50
CA GLY A 145 -8.35 -15.44 1.61
C GLY A 145 -7.53 -14.15 1.65
N LEU A 146 -6.97 -13.88 2.82
CA LEU A 146 -6.15 -12.70 3.10
C LEU A 146 -4.70 -13.10 3.40
N ILE A 147 -3.74 -12.34 2.85
CA ILE A 147 -2.32 -12.44 3.19
C ILE A 147 -1.89 -11.06 3.68
N LEU A 148 -1.69 -10.90 4.97
CA LEU A 148 -1.39 -9.62 5.60
C LEU A 148 0.03 -9.63 6.16
N ILE A 149 0.88 -8.73 5.67
CA ILE A 149 2.28 -8.64 6.09
C ILE A 149 2.51 -7.32 6.82
N ASN A 150 2.88 -7.40 8.08
CA ASN A 150 3.06 -6.25 8.97
C ASN A 150 1.91 -5.22 8.82
N PRO A 151 0.63 -5.67 8.94
CA PRO A 151 -0.52 -4.82 8.63
C PRO A 151 -0.62 -3.65 9.59
N SER A 152 -0.79 -2.44 9.04
CA SER A 152 -0.98 -1.22 9.80
C SER A 152 -2.48 -0.96 9.98
N ILE A 153 -3.02 -1.32 11.15
CA ILE A 153 -4.44 -1.13 11.48
C ILE A 153 -4.66 -0.09 12.58
N GLU A 154 -3.61 0.30 13.25
CA GLU A 154 -3.62 1.34 14.29
C GLU A 154 -2.21 1.91 14.49
N ASP A 155 -2.14 3.06 15.14
CA ASP A 155 -0.88 3.59 15.68
C ASP A 155 -1.19 4.31 17.01
N LYS A 156 -0.79 3.69 18.11
CA LYS A 156 -1.08 4.16 19.48
C LYS A 156 -0.13 5.26 19.98
N ARG A 157 0.89 5.65 19.20
CA ARG A 157 1.83 6.68 19.59
C ARG A 157 1.11 8.00 19.83
N PHE A 158 1.44 8.69 20.93
CA PHE A 158 0.77 9.95 21.34
C PHE A 158 0.77 11.01 20.23
N ILE A 159 1.89 11.15 19.51
CA ILE A 159 2.03 12.11 18.41
C ILE A 159 0.96 11.92 17.31
N GLN A 160 0.48 10.71 17.12
CA GLN A 160 -0.55 10.40 16.12
C GLN A 160 -1.90 11.05 16.46
N LYS A 161 -2.19 11.26 17.75
CA LYS A 161 -3.41 11.95 18.18
C LYS A 161 -3.42 13.43 17.78
N LEU A 162 -2.24 14.02 17.57
CA LEU A 162 -2.07 15.42 17.17
C LEU A 162 -2.13 15.64 15.65
N VAL A 163 -1.96 14.59 14.85
CA VAL A 163 -1.95 14.68 13.38
C VAL A 163 -3.19 15.37 12.80
N PRO A 164 -4.43 15.12 13.29
CA PRO A 164 -5.62 15.79 12.78
C PRO A 164 -5.59 17.33 12.91
N VAL A 165 -4.83 17.84 13.86
CA VAL A 165 -4.66 19.29 14.11
C VAL A 165 -3.42 19.82 13.40
N ILE A 166 -2.27 19.17 13.60
CA ILE A 166 -0.96 19.61 13.08
C ILE A 166 -0.95 19.68 11.54
N LYS A 167 -1.72 18.82 10.85
CA LYS A 167 -1.80 18.82 9.37
C LYS A 167 -2.23 20.14 8.73
N TYR A 168 -2.84 21.05 9.50
CA TYR A 168 -3.24 22.37 9.01
C TYR A 168 -2.08 23.37 9.03
N PHE A 169 -1.09 23.14 9.88
CA PHE A 169 0.08 24.01 10.07
C PHE A 169 1.33 23.43 9.40
N LEU A 170 1.45 22.10 9.38
CA LEU A 170 2.58 21.40 8.76
C LEU A 170 2.10 20.46 7.66
N PRO A 171 2.57 20.63 6.41
CA PRO A 171 2.16 19.76 5.30
C PRO A 171 2.80 18.37 5.39
N ARG A 172 3.96 18.24 6.05
CA ARG A 172 4.73 17.00 6.17
C ARG A 172 5.62 16.98 7.40
N THR A 173 6.04 15.79 7.82
CA THR A 173 7.14 15.58 8.79
C THR A 173 8.25 14.75 8.15
N ARG A 174 9.45 14.81 8.71
CA ARG A 174 10.51 13.87 8.34
C ARG A 174 10.14 12.48 8.86
N ARG A 175 10.41 11.47 8.07
CA ARG A 175 10.32 10.08 8.53
C ARG A 175 11.48 9.82 9.46
N SER A 176 11.20 9.40 10.68
CA SER A 176 12.22 9.04 11.69
C SER A 176 12.83 7.66 11.41
N ALA A 177 12.79 7.18 10.20
CA ALA A 177 13.31 5.87 9.88
C ALA A 177 14.80 5.96 9.51
N ARG A 178 15.52 4.87 9.77
CA ARG A 178 16.93 4.62 9.48
C ARG A 178 17.37 5.11 8.10
N LYS A 179 18.69 5.12 7.82
CA LYS A 179 19.30 5.60 6.57
C LYS A 179 18.41 5.35 5.34
N ASN A 180 18.08 6.41 4.59
CA ASN A 180 17.30 6.42 3.34
C ASN A 180 15.76 6.27 3.48
N GLY A 181 15.16 6.37 4.66
CA GLY A 181 13.69 6.34 4.82
C GLY A 181 13.04 4.98 4.60
N THR A 182 13.85 3.91 4.59
CA THR A 182 13.40 2.52 4.43
C THR A 182 13.65 1.74 5.70
N ASP A 183 12.70 0.91 6.12
CA ASP A 183 12.87 -0.03 7.23
C ASP A 183 13.08 -1.43 6.65
N VAL A 184 14.34 -1.69 6.25
CA VAL A 184 14.85 -2.93 5.65
C VAL A 184 16.18 -3.25 6.31
N ALA A 185 16.42 -4.49 6.71
CA ALA A 185 17.67 -4.95 7.33
C ALA A 185 18.77 -5.17 6.29
N ALA A 186 18.39 -5.63 5.10
CA ALA A 186 19.31 -5.87 4.00
C ALA A 186 20.04 -4.57 3.58
N PRO A 187 21.33 -4.66 3.19
CA PRO A 187 22.11 -3.49 2.80
C PRO A 187 21.63 -2.92 1.46
N ASN A 188 21.69 -1.58 1.33
CA ASN A 188 21.42 -0.86 0.07
C ASN A 188 20.04 -1.18 -0.55
N PRO A 189 18.93 -1.15 0.21
CA PRO A 189 17.63 -1.43 -0.37
C PRO A 189 17.28 -0.40 -1.45
N PRO A 190 16.54 -0.81 -2.49
CA PRO A 190 16.12 0.12 -3.54
C PRO A 190 15.23 1.23 -2.97
N LYS A 191 15.34 2.43 -3.53
CA LYS A 191 14.43 3.54 -3.16
C LYS A 191 13.01 3.19 -3.59
N HIS A 192 12.09 3.08 -2.64
CA HIS A 192 10.70 2.66 -2.87
C HIS A 192 9.66 3.56 -2.19
N SER A 193 10.10 4.57 -1.42
CA SER A 193 9.21 5.44 -0.65
C SER A 193 9.72 6.88 -0.55
N TYR A 194 8.88 7.76 -0.04
CA TYR A 194 9.28 9.14 0.26
C TYR A 194 10.07 9.19 1.58
N GLY A 195 11.05 10.10 1.68
CA GLY A 195 11.77 10.39 2.93
C GLY A 195 10.96 11.23 3.93
N VAL A 196 9.68 11.45 3.68
CA VAL A 196 8.78 12.29 4.47
C VAL A 196 7.39 11.66 4.58
N ILE A 197 6.64 12.07 5.60
CA ILE A 197 5.25 11.64 5.85
C ILE A 197 4.33 12.83 5.56
N PRO A 198 3.47 12.78 4.52
CA PRO A 198 2.49 13.81 4.23
C PRO A 198 1.34 13.74 5.24
N LEU A 199 1.09 14.83 5.98
CA LEU A 199 0.23 14.79 7.16
C LEU A 199 -1.27 14.77 6.84
N LYS A 200 -1.71 15.37 5.73
CA LYS A 200 -3.12 15.27 5.30
C LYS A 200 -3.48 13.84 4.88
N ALA A 201 -2.57 13.18 4.16
CA ALA A 201 -2.72 11.79 3.76
C ALA A 201 -2.68 10.85 4.98
N LEU A 202 -1.75 11.09 5.94
CA LEU A 202 -1.70 10.32 7.19
C LEU A 202 -2.99 10.47 8.01
N ALA A 203 -3.51 11.69 8.14
CA ALA A 203 -4.79 11.91 8.84
C ALA A 203 -5.97 11.19 8.14
N SER A 204 -5.88 11.02 6.82
CA SER A 204 -6.86 10.22 6.07
C SER A 204 -6.69 8.72 6.35
N LEU A 205 -5.44 8.22 6.40
CA LEU A 205 -5.15 6.84 6.78
C LEU A 205 -5.66 6.51 8.19
N GLN A 206 -5.54 7.43 9.15
CA GLN A 206 -6.10 7.24 10.49
C GLN A 206 -7.62 7.03 10.50
N LYS A 207 -8.35 7.66 9.56
CA LYS A 207 -9.78 7.41 9.40
C LYS A 207 -10.07 5.99 8.89
N LEU A 208 -9.24 5.50 7.96
CA LEU A 208 -9.32 4.11 7.51
C LEU A 208 -9.06 3.14 8.66
N TRP A 209 -8.00 3.35 9.46
CA TRP A 209 -7.70 2.50 10.62
C TRP A 209 -8.88 2.43 11.59
N LYS A 210 -9.47 3.60 11.92
CA LYS A 210 -10.65 3.63 12.79
C LYS A 210 -11.81 2.83 12.22
N LEU A 211 -12.11 3.01 10.92
CA LEU A 211 -13.20 2.30 10.24
C LEU A 211 -12.96 0.80 10.20
N VAL A 212 -11.73 0.37 9.84
CA VAL A 212 -11.34 -1.04 9.80
C VAL A 212 -11.40 -1.66 11.20
N GLY A 213 -10.82 -0.98 12.21
CA GLY A 213 -10.78 -1.47 13.58
C GLY A 213 -12.17 -1.69 14.19
N GLN A 214 -13.13 -0.82 13.89
CA GLN A 214 -14.51 -0.95 14.35
C GLN A 214 -15.26 -2.15 13.74
N ASN A 215 -14.78 -2.70 12.64
CA ASN A 215 -15.47 -3.74 11.87
C ASN A 215 -14.62 -5.02 11.71
N LEU A 216 -13.60 -5.25 12.53
CA LEU A 216 -12.75 -6.44 12.44
C LEU A 216 -13.53 -7.75 12.62
N TYR A 217 -14.61 -7.73 13.38
CA TYR A 217 -15.48 -8.90 13.59
C TYR A 217 -16.15 -9.41 12.29
N LEU A 218 -16.16 -8.61 11.21
CA LEU A 218 -16.66 -9.03 9.90
C LEU A 218 -15.65 -9.90 9.12
N ILE A 219 -14.39 -9.98 9.58
CA ILE A 219 -13.35 -10.78 8.93
C ILE A 219 -13.50 -12.23 9.33
N ASN A 220 -13.91 -13.06 8.39
CA ASN A 220 -14.08 -14.50 8.54
C ASN A 220 -13.29 -15.32 7.50
N GLN A 221 -12.62 -14.66 6.56
CA GLN A 221 -11.82 -15.30 5.53
C GLN A 221 -10.60 -16.00 6.13
N PRO A 222 -10.11 -17.09 5.50
CA PRO A 222 -8.80 -17.64 5.83
C PRO A 222 -7.73 -16.54 5.78
N LEU A 223 -6.84 -16.53 6.76
CA LEU A 223 -5.82 -15.49 6.95
C LEU A 223 -4.42 -16.09 7.09
N LEU A 224 -3.48 -15.63 6.25
CA LEU A 224 -2.05 -15.71 6.52
C LEU A 224 -1.59 -14.36 7.08
N LEU A 225 -1.12 -14.36 8.32
CA LEU A 225 -0.61 -13.17 9.01
C LEU A 225 0.90 -13.28 9.22
N GLY A 226 1.66 -12.44 8.53
CA GLY A 226 3.11 -12.35 8.63
C GLY A 226 3.54 -11.16 9.47
N ILE A 227 4.46 -11.38 10.42
CA ILE A 227 4.92 -10.39 11.39
C ILE A 227 6.45 -10.40 11.43
N SER A 228 7.05 -9.21 11.38
CA SER A 228 8.46 -9.01 11.70
C SER A 228 8.59 -8.55 13.15
N PRO A 229 9.20 -9.35 14.05
CA PRO A 229 9.40 -8.96 15.44
C PRO A 229 10.25 -7.68 15.59
N GLN A 230 11.10 -7.40 14.60
CA GLN A 230 11.99 -6.23 14.54
C GLN A 230 11.41 -5.08 13.69
N ASP A 231 10.09 -4.98 13.50
CA ASP A 231 9.43 -3.89 12.80
C ASP A 231 9.54 -2.57 13.59
N HIS A 232 10.14 -1.52 12.99
CA HIS A 232 10.29 -0.20 13.60
C HIS A 232 9.23 0.80 13.15
N VAL A 233 8.30 0.40 12.27
CA VAL A 233 7.25 1.25 11.69
C VAL A 233 5.90 0.94 12.31
N VAL A 234 5.50 -0.32 12.31
CA VAL A 234 4.25 -0.82 12.90
C VAL A 234 4.57 -1.60 14.16
N ASN A 235 3.92 -1.26 15.27
CA ASN A 235 4.07 -2.04 16.50
C ASN A 235 3.51 -3.46 16.26
N PRO A 236 4.27 -4.53 16.55
CA PRO A 236 3.78 -5.92 16.46
C PRO A 236 2.49 -6.20 17.24
N ASP A 237 2.19 -5.44 18.31
CA ASP A 237 0.92 -5.51 19.04
C ASP A 237 -0.32 -5.25 18.16
N SER A 238 -0.14 -4.56 17.03
CA SER A 238 -1.19 -4.34 16.02
C SER A 238 -1.73 -5.68 15.48
N ALA A 239 -0.86 -6.67 15.30
CA ALA A 239 -1.25 -8.02 14.89
C ALA A 239 -2.09 -8.74 15.96
N GLN A 240 -1.74 -8.59 17.24
CA GLN A 240 -2.54 -9.14 18.35
C GLN A 240 -3.92 -8.47 18.44
N THR A 241 -3.99 -7.15 18.22
CA THR A 241 -5.27 -6.45 18.15
C THR A 241 -6.14 -7.02 17.01
N LEU A 242 -5.56 -7.27 15.84
CA LEU A 242 -6.27 -7.93 14.73
C LEU A 242 -6.82 -9.29 15.15
N LEU A 243 -5.97 -10.18 15.65
CA LEU A 243 -6.31 -11.55 16.00
C LEU A 243 -7.39 -11.69 17.07
N ARG A 244 -7.46 -10.74 18.00
CA ARG A 244 -8.48 -10.74 19.07
C ARG A 244 -9.88 -10.36 18.58
N HIS A 245 -10.02 -9.72 17.45
CA HIS A 245 -11.28 -9.13 17.01
C HIS A 245 -11.82 -9.69 15.70
N ILE A 246 -11.07 -10.56 15.00
CA ILE A 246 -11.55 -11.22 13.79
C ILE A 246 -12.27 -12.53 14.14
N ASN A 247 -13.16 -12.97 13.22
CA ASN A 247 -13.89 -14.24 13.32
C ASN A 247 -13.34 -15.30 12.34
N SER A 248 -12.12 -15.11 11.81
CA SER A 248 -11.49 -16.09 10.95
C SER A 248 -11.24 -17.40 11.72
N VAL A 249 -11.76 -18.50 11.21
CA VAL A 249 -11.55 -19.85 11.80
C VAL A 249 -10.24 -20.50 11.35
N LYS A 250 -9.62 -19.96 10.31
CA LYS A 250 -8.35 -20.45 9.77
C LYS A 250 -7.34 -19.31 9.72
N VAL A 251 -6.45 -19.29 10.70
CA VAL A 251 -5.38 -18.29 10.80
C VAL A 251 -4.04 -19.00 10.84
N THR A 252 -3.21 -18.74 9.85
CA THR A 252 -1.80 -19.16 9.82
C THR A 252 -0.94 -17.95 10.16
N GLN A 253 -0.12 -18.05 11.20
CA GLN A 253 0.82 -17.01 11.60
C GLN A 253 2.23 -17.41 11.20
N ILE A 254 3.01 -16.43 10.72
CA ILE A 254 4.41 -16.61 10.37
C ILE A 254 5.24 -15.42 10.84
N GLU A 255 6.41 -15.67 11.39
CA GLU A 255 7.36 -14.63 11.78
C GLU A 255 8.50 -14.50 10.78
N PHE A 256 8.98 -13.27 10.59
CA PHE A 256 10.11 -12.90 9.74
C PHE A 256 11.24 -12.33 10.61
N PRO A 257 12.00 -13.19 11.32
CA PRO A 257 12.94 -12.72 12.34
C PRO A 257 14.18 -12.03 11.79
N ASN A 258 14.49 -12.21 10.49
CA ASN A 258 15.65 -11.60 9.86
C ASN A 258 15.31 -10.31 9.11
N SER A 259 14.05 -9.91 9.10
CA SER A 259 13.54 -8.78 8.34
C SER A 259 12.95 -7.70 9.24
N TYR A 260 13.06 -6.45 8.79
CA TYR A 260 12.35 -5.33 9.38
C TYR A 260 10.96 -5.16 8.76
N HIS A 261 10.42 -3.93 8.74
CA HIS A 261 9.06 -3.67 8.26
C HIS A 261 8.78 -4.20 6.85
N ASN A 262 9.69 -3.97 5.90
CA ASN A 262 9.46 -4.36 4.50
C ASN A 262 10.11 -5.70 4.14
N VAL A 263 9.46 -6.78 4.49
CA VAL A 263 9.90 -8.16 4.25
C VAL A 263 10.13 -8.46 2.76
N ALA A 264 9.35 -7.84 1.86
CA ALA A 264 9.46 -8.08 0.42
C ALA A 264 10.75 -7.55 -0.22
N LEU A 265 11.51 -6.72 0.51
CA LEU A 265 12.83 -6.21 0.11
C LEU A 265 13.95 -6.68 1.04
N ASP A 266 13.67 -7.66 1.91
CA ASP A 266 14.53 -8.04 3.00
C ASP A 266 14.87 -9.55 2.97
N TYR A 267 15.60 -10.03 3.97
CA TYR A 267 16.17 -11.37 4.03
C TYR A 267 15.13 -12.51 4.03
N ASP A 268 13.93 -12.29 4.55
CA ASP A 268 12.88 -13.33 4.62
C ASP A 268 11.95 -13.32 3.38
N LEU A 269 12.32 -12.69 2.25
CA LEU A 269 11.51 -12.66 1.03
C LEU A 269 11.13 -14.06 0.54
N GLU A 270 12.08 -15.00 0.52
CA GLU A 270 11.83 -16.38 0.06
C GLU A 270 10.80 -17.07 0.97
N LYS A 271 10.95 -16.91 2.28
CA LYS A 271 10.02 -17.43 3.28
C LYS A 271 8.61 -16.84 3.10
N LEU A 272 8.51 -15.53 2.86
CA LEU A 272 7.26 -14.84 2.55
C LEU A 272 6.59 -15.43 1.30
N CYS A 273 7.35 -15.59 0.22
CA CYS A 273 6.83 -16.09 -1.05
C CYS A 273 6.34 -17.55 -0.94
N THR A 274 7.12 -18.39 -0.29
CA THR A 274 6.79 -19.81 -0.06
C THR A 274 5.52 -19.93 0.79
N ALA A 275 5.44 -19.24 1.91
CA ALA A 275 4.26 -19.26 2.78
C ALA A 275 3.00 -18.72 2.05
N SER A 276 3.16 -17.69 1.26
CA SER A 276 2.05 -17.13 0.45
C SER A 276 1.54 -18.15 -0.58
N ARG A 277 2.45 -18.82 -1.30
CA ARG A 277 2.10 -19.89 -2.26
C ARG A 277 1.38 -21.04 -1.58
N ASP A 278 1.93 -21.56 -0.50
CA ASP A 278 1.41 -22.74 0.20
C ASP A 278 0.02 -22.44 0.79
N PHE A 279 -0.17 -21.27 1.38
CA PHE A 279 -1.47 -20.81 1.87
C PHE A 279 -2.52 -20.73 0.74
N ILE A 280 -2.15 -20.12 -0.41
CA ILE A 280 -3.06 -20.02 -1.55
C ILE A 280 -3.43 -21.42 -2.06
N ASN A 281 -2.46 -22.31 -2.24
CA ASN A 281 -2.70 -23.66 -2.74
C ASN A 281 -3.58 -24.45 -1.78
N GLU A 282 -3.37 -24.35 -0.48
CA GLU A 282 -4.20 -24.99 0.53
C GLU A 282 -5.67 -24.55 0.49
N ILE A 283 -5.93 -23.25 0.24
CA ILE A 283 -7.30 -22.70 0.18
C ILE A 283 -7.91 -22.87 -1.21
N ALA A 284 -7.08 -22.91 -2.25
CA ALA A 284 -7.55 -23.05 -3.63
C ALA A 284 -7.93 -24.50 -3.97
N GLY A 285 -7.34 -25.48 -3.34
CA GLY A 285 -7.62 -26.92 -3.53
C GLY A 285 -6.82 -27.46 -4.67
#